data_81262f58fbb15d106b5ace8cab459835
#
_entry.id   81262f58fbb15d106b5ace8cab459835
#
_cell.length_a   1.000
_cell.length_b   1.000
_cell.length_c   1.000
_cell.angle_alpha   90.00
_cell.angle_beta   90.00
_cell.angle_gamma   90.00
#
_symmetry.space_group_name_H-M   'P 1'
#
loop_
_entity.id
_entity.type
_entity.pdbx_description
1 polymer ?
#
loop_
_entity_poly.entity_id
_entity_poly.type
_entity_poly.pdbx_seq_one_letter_code
_entity_poly.pdbx_strand_id
1 'polypeptide(L)'
;MQLAGRKEVEYNMAYDEKEVMDFMRLNIGIDGPVGAGKSSVADAVAERLGILHLDTGAMYRALGLKAIQEEINLQNEKEITALCRRMDLKVSYGEKGQKTFLDGKDVSSMIRSPEVSMAASTVSRYADVRKMMVQKQQKMAHEQDMLLDGRDICTTVLPQATVKIYLTASAEERARRRFLELQAKGTEETYEEVLKQVNERDFQDMHRPVEPLRQAEDAVLVDSTEMSFDQVVERILAVVEEKRHGC
;
A
#
# COMPACT_ATOMS: atom_id res chain seq x y z
N MET A 1 -23.45 10.28 64.03
CA MET A 1 -23.63 9.71 62.67
C MET A 1 -23.00 10.68 61.68
N GLN A 2 -21.71 10.44 61.40
CA GLN A 2 -20.85 11.30 60.58
C GLN A 2 -20.83 10.78 59.15
N LEU A 3 -21.20 11.61 58.19
CA LEU A 3 -21.11 11.35 56.75
C LEU A 3 -19.66 11.60 56.33
N ALA A 4 -19.02 10.54 55.85
CA ALA A 4 -17.66 10.58 55.33
C ALA A 4 -17.63 11.33 53.98
N GLY A 5 -16.74 12.33 53.89
CA GLY A 5 -16.47 13.11 52.69
C GLY A 5 -15.86 12.25 51.57
N ARG A 6 -16.43 12.34 50.38
CA ARG A 6 -15.80 11.88 49.15
C ARG A 6 -14.67 12.85 48.81
N LYS A 7 -13.42 12.34 48.79
CA LYS A 7 -12.30 13.02 48.16
C LYS A 7 -12.46 12.88 46.66
N GLU A 8 -12.73 13.98 45.96
CA GLU A 8 -12.52 14.08 44.51
C GLU A 8 -11.00 13.99 44.25
N VAL A 9 -10.61 12.95 43.54
CA VAL A 9 -9.26 12.82 43.00
C VAL A 9 -9.30 13.49 41.64
N GLU A 10 -8.85 14.74 41.55
CA GLU A 10 -8.54 15.38 40.28
C GLU A 10 -7.37 14.64 39.63
N TYR A 11 -7.65 13.91 38.56
CA TYR A 11 -6.63 13.39 37.65
C TYR A 11 -6.16 14.53 36.77
N ASN A 12 -5.11 15.20 37.17
CA ASN A 12 -4.41 16.16 36.32
C ASN A 12 -3.50 15.35 35.38
N MET A 13 -4.09 14.88 34.26
CA MET A 13 -3.35 14.23 33.19
C MET A 13 -2.77 15.30 32.26
N ALA A 14 -1.75 16.02 32.73
CA ALA A 14 -0.80 16.66 31.84
C ALA A 14 0.08 15.54 31.25
N TYR A 15 -0.36 14.96 30.12
CA TYR A 15 0.54 14.12 29.33
C TYR A 15 1.61 15.06 28.74
N ASP A 16 2.88 14.75 28.97
CA ASP A 16 3.99 15.38 28.26
C ASP A 16 3.78 15.11 26.75
N GLU A 17 3.76 16.16 25.93
CA GLU A 17 3.61 16.03 24.48
C GLU A 17 4.64 15.07 23.88
N LYS A 18 5.78 14.93 24.53
CA LYS A 18 6.83 13.98 24.17
C LYS A 18 6.46 12.53 24.48
N GLU A 19 5.74 12.26 25.59
CA GLU A 19 5.24 10.91 25.92
C GLU A 19 4.06 10.54 25.00
N VAL A 20 3.22 11.50 24.57
CA VAL A 20 2.14 11.26 23.60
C VAL A 20 2.70 10.94 22.22
N MET A 21 3.81 11.55 21.84
CA MET A 21 4.49 11.25 20.55
C MET A 21 5.16 9.87 20.55
N ASP A 22 5.64 9.39 21.69
CA ASP A 22 6.21 8.02 21.83
C ASP A 22 5.12 6.92 21.69
N PHE A 23 3.82 7.26 21.83
CA PHE A 23 2.70 6.35 21.64
C PHE A 23 2.06 6.43 20.24
N MET A 24 2.45 7.38 19.39
CA MET A 24 1.95 7.43 18.03
C MET A 24 2.63 6.38 17.17
N ARG A 25 1.83 5.47 16.59
CA ARG A 25 2.32 4.45 15.65
C ARG A 25 3.07 5.09 14.49
N LEU A 26 4.25 4.56 14.17
CA LEU A 26 4.97 4.93 12.97
C LEU A 26 4.26 4.35 11.76
N ASN A 27 3.46 5.17 11.10
CA ASN A 27 2.83 4.83 9.85
C ASN A 27 3.48 5.58 8.69
N ILE A 28 3.95 4.82 7.70
CA ILE A 28 4.58 5.34 6.48
C ILE A 28 3.72 4.98 5.29
N GLY A 29 3.32 5.96 4.48
CA GLY A 29 2.62 5.74 3.22
C GLY A 29 3.53 5.98 2.02
N ILE A 30 3.54 5.05 1.06
CA ILE A 30 4.23 5.22 -0.23
C ILE A 30 3.22 5.07 -1.36
N ASP A 31 2.87 6.17 -2.02
CA ASP A 31 2.07 6.16 -3.24
C ASP A 31 2.94 6.40 -4.48
N GLY A 32 2.38 6.08 -5.64
CA GLY A 32 3.03 6.36 -6.93
C GLY A 32 2.59 5.41 -8.04
N PRO A 33 3.00 5.69 -9.30
CA PRO A 33 2.56 4.98 -10.49
C PRO A 33 3.08 3.53 -10.55
N VAL A 34 2.57 2.76 -11.52
CA VAL A 34 3.03 1.39 -11.74
C VAL A 34 4.50 1.35 -12.16
N GLY A 35 5.26 0.36 -11.71
CA GLY A 35 6.68 0.21 -12.09
C GLY A 35 7.64 1.17 -11.39
N ALA A 36 7.19 2.05 -10.47
CA ALA A 36 8.07 2.95 -9.72
C ALA A 36 8.96 2.24 -8.67
N GLY A 37 8.82 0.93 -8.48
CA GLY A 37 9.62 0.16 -7.53
C GLY A 37 9.13 0.22 -6.08
N LYS A 38 7.90 0.71 -5.83
CA LYS A 38 7.35 0.92 -4.48
C LYS A 38 7.50 -0.27 -3.56
N SER A 39 7.01 -1.44 -3.97
CA SER A 39 6.99 -2.61 -3.08
C SER A 39 8.39 -3.09 -2.72
N SER A 40 9.34 -3.11 -3.66
CA SER A 40 10.73 -3.50 -3.37
C SER A 40 11.43 -2.50 -2.44
N VAL A 41 11.20 -1.20 -2.67
CA VAL A 41 11.74 -0.14 -1.81
C VAL A 41 11.08 -0.18 -0.43
N ALA A 42 9.76 -0.39 -0.39
CA ALA A 42 9.00 -0.53 0.86
C ALA A 42 9.47 -1.71 1.71
N ASP A 43 9.74 -2.87 1.09
CA ASP A 43 10.33 -4.03 1.77
C ASP A 43 11.68 -3.67 2.42
N ALA A 44 12.59 -3.05 1.66
CA ALA A 44 13.92 -2.70 2.17
C ALA A 44 13.88 -1.63 3.28
N VAL A 45 13.01 -0.61 3.12
CA VAL A 45 12.83 0.43 4.15
C VAL A 45 12.22 -0.15 5.41
N ALA A 46 11.18 -0.98 5.29
CA ALA A 46 10.53 -1.60 6.43
C ALA A 46 11.47 -2.55 7.19
N GLU A 47 12.28 -3.33 6.47
CA GLU A 47 13.32 -4.19 7.05
C GLU A 47 14.35 -3.37 7.86
N ARG A 48 14.86 -2.26 7.30
CA ARG A 48 15.81 -1.35 7.96
C ARG A 48 15.23 -0.70 9.22
N LEU A 49 13.92 -0.40 9.21
CA LEU A 49 13.23 0.23 10.34
C LEU A 49 12.69 -0.79 11.35
N GLY A 50 12.74 -2.09 11.04
CA GLY A 50 12.17 -3.15 11.89
C GLY A 50 10.65 -3.08 12.01
N ILE A 51 9.95 -2.57 11.00
CA ILE A 51 8.49 -2.47 10.94
C ILE A 51 7.91 -3.38 9.85
N LEU A 52 6.59 -3.58 9.85
CA LEU A 52 5.95 -4.40 8.83
C LEU A 52 5.68 -3.60 7.55
N HIS A 53 5.75 -4.27 6.41
CA HIS A 53 5.34 -3.73 5.11
C HIS A 53 4.05 -4.39 4.62
N LEU A 54 3.03 -3.59 4.26
CA LEU A 54 1.79 -4.04 3.64
C LEU A 54 1.73 -3.60 2.17
N ASP A 55 1.93 -4.55 1.25
CA ASP A 55 1.58 -4.42 -0.17
C ASP A 55 0.05 -4.46 -0.30
N THR A 56 -0.58 -3.29 -0.34
CA THR A 56 -2.05 -3.20 -0.46
C THR A 56 -2.54 -3.70 -1.81
N GLY A 57 -1.73 -3.59 -2.85
CA GLY A 57 -2.03 -4.14 -4.17
C GLY A 57 -2.20 -5.67 -4.15
N ALA A 58 -1.50 -6.38 -3.26
CA ALA A 58 -1.68 -7.82 -3.08
C ALA A 58 -3.10 -8.18 -2.63
N MET A 59 -3.74 -7.33 -1.82
CA MET A 59 -5.12 -7.54 -1.36
C MET A 59 -6.12 -7.47 -2.53
N TYR A 60 -5.96 -6.47 -3.41
CA TYR A 60 -6.79 -6.37 -4.64
C TYR A 60 -6.49 -7.48 -5.62
N ARG A 61 -5.22 -7.91 -5.72
CA ARG A 61 -4.83 -9.05 -6.56
C ARG A 61 -5.44 -10.37 -6.04
N ALA A 62 -5.56 -10.55 -4.74
CA ALA A 62 -6.24 -11.71 -4.17
C ALA A 62 -7.73 -11.74 -4.55
N LEU A 63 -8.42 -10.58 -4.52
CA LEU A 63 -9.80 -10.49 -5.01
C LEU A 63 -9.89 -10.77 -6.51
N GLY A 64 -8.97 -10.21 -7.31
CA GLY A 64 -8.89 -10.47 -8.75
C GLY A 64 -8.67 -11.96 -9.05
N LEU A 65 -7.75 -12.61 -8.36
CA LEU A 65 -7.50 -14.06 -8.48
C LEU A 65 -8.78 -14.88 -8.16
N LYS A 66 -9.46 -14.54 -7.06
CA LYS A 66 -10.68 -15.24 -6.68
C LYS A 66 -11.79 -15.07 -7.71
N ALA A 67 -11.94 -13.87 -8.26
CA ALA A 67 -12.92 -13.61 -9.31
C ALA A 67 -12.63 -14.44 -10.58
N ILE A 68 -11.36 -14.58 -10.97
CA ILE A 68 -10.95 -15.44 -12.08
C ILE A 68 -11.24 -16.90 -11.76
N GLN A 69 -10.89 -17.39 -10.58
CA GLN A 69 -11.12 -18.77 -10.16
C GLN A 69 -12.60 -19.18 -10.10
N GLU A 70 -13.47 -18.23 -9.80
CA GLU A 70 -14.94 -18.44 -9.77
C GLU A 70 -15.62 -18.01 -11.07
N GLU A 71 -14.86 -17.70 -12.12
CA GLU A 71 -15.37 -17.29 -13.44
C GLU A 71 -16.35 -16.10 -13.40
N ILE A 72 -16.17 -15.22 -12.40
CA ILE A 72 -17.02 -14.03 -12.23
C ILE A 72 -16.62 -12.95 -13.24
N ASN A 73 -17.60 -12.39 -13.93
CA ASN A 73 -17.36 -11.26 -14.83
C ASN A 73 -16.85 -10.05 -14.05
N LEU A 74 -15.58 -9.67 -14.30
CA LEU A 74 -14.92 -8.55 -13.65
C LEU A 74 -15.65 -7.21 -13.83
N GLN A 75 -16.51 -7.06 -14.84
CA GLN A 75 -17.31 -5.85 -15.08
C GLN A 75 -18.64 -5.85 -14.28
N ASN A 76 -18.97 -6.95 -13.61
CA ASN A 76 -20.16 -7.02 -12.77
C ASN A 76 -19.84 -6.57 -11.33
N GLU A 77 -19.97 -5.26 -11.07
CA GLU A 77 -19.67 -4.65 -9.77
C GLU A 77 -20.42 -5.33 -8.60
N LYS A 78 -21.69 -5.73 -8.81
CA LYS A 78 -22.50 -6.34 -7.75
C LYS A 78 -21.94 -7.70 -7.34
N GLU A 79 -21.56 -8.53 -8.29
CA GLU A 79 -20.97 -9.85 -8.03
C GLU A 79 -19.57 -9.73 -7.40
N ILE A 80 -18.73 -8.83 -7.89
CA ILE A 80 -17.40 -8.56 -7.33
C ILE A 80 -17.51 -8.03 -5.89
N THR A 81 -18.46 -7.13 -5.63
CA THR A 81 -18.71 -6.63 -4.26
C THR A 81 -19.17 -7.74 -3.33
N ALA A 82 -20.08 -8.62 -3.79
CA ALA A 82 -20.51 -9.78 -3.02
C ALA A 82 -19.36 -10.76 -2.77
N LEU A 83 -18.50 -10.98 -3.77
CA LEU A 83 -17.28 -11.79 -3.64
C LEU A 83 -16.34 -11.23 -2.58
N CYS A 84 -16.09 -9.92 -2.62
CA CYS A 84 -15.22 -9.23 -1.66
C CYS A 84 -15.72 -9.37 -0.22
N ARG A 85 -17.05 -9.35 -0.01
CA ARG A 85 -17.66 -9.54 1.34
C ARG A 85 -17.47 -10.94 1.89
N ARG A 86 -17.54 -11.98 1.05
CA ARG A 86 -17.51 -13.37 1.49
C ARG A 86 -16.14 -14.02 1.51
N MET A 87 -15.15 -13.42 0.84
CA MET A 87 -13.80 -13.99 0.83
C MET A 87 -13.10 -13.83 2.19
N ASP A 88 -12.41 -14.88 2.62
CA ASP A 88 -11.49 -14.80 3.77
C ASP A 88 -10.10 -14.38 3.27
N LEU A 89 -9.81 -13.08 3.38
CA LEU A 89 -8.51 -12.52 3.03
C LEU A 89 -7.71 -12.22 4.29
N LYS A 90 -6.57 -12.89 4.43
CA LYS A 90 -5.62 -12.70 5.53
C LYS A 90 -4.24 -12.35 5.00
N VAL A 91 -3.54 -11.52 5.75
CA VAL A 91 -2.13 -11.21 5.55
C VAL A 91 -1.37 -11.69 6.78
N SER A 92 -0.26 -12.35 6.55
CA SER A 92 0.69 -12.72 7.59
C SER A 92 2.10 -12.33 7.17
N TYR A 93 3.01 -12.32 8.12
CA TYR A 93 4.41 -11.97 7.90
C TYR A 93 5.30 -13.13 8.32
N GLY A 94 6.30 -13.43 7.50
CA GLY A 94 7.29 -14.46 7.75
C GLY A 94 8.68 -13.96 7.37
N GLU A 95 9.68 -14.82 7.45
CA GLU A 95 11.10 -14.49 7.13
C GLU A 95 11.29 -13.85 5.73
N LYS A 96 10.38 -14.11 4.80
CA LYS A 96 10.43 -13.58 3.42
C LYS A 96 9.43 -12.44 3.17
N GLY A 97 9.00 -11.72 4.23
CA GLY A 97 8.06 -10.62 4.14
C GLY A 97 6.59 -11.06 4.15
N GLN A 98 5.73 -10.28 3.49
CA GLN A 98 4.29 -10.49 3.46
C GLN A 98 3.88 -11.77 2.74
N LYS A 99 2.98 -12.52 3.36
CA LYS A 99 2.22 -13.61 2.76
C LYS A 99 0.74 -13.26 2.69
N THR A 100 0.12 -13.58 1.55
CA THR A 100 -1.30 -13.35 1.31
C THR A 100 -2.05 -14.68 1.26
N PHE A 101 -3.03 -14.83 2.13
CA PHE A 101 -3.88 -16.02 2.21
C PHE A 101 -5.29 -15.67 1.73
N LEU A 102 -5.81 -16.53 0.89
CA LEU A 102 -7.17 -16.46 0.37
C LEU A 102 -7.89 -17.77 0.68
N ASP A 103 -8.97 -17.68 1.47
CA ASP A 103 -9.75 -18.83 1.93
C ASP A 103 -8.85 -19.93 2.55
N GLY A 104 -7.88 -19.51 3.36
CA GLY A 104 -6.93 -20.37 4.06
C GLY A 104 -5.74 -20.87 3.23
N LYS A 105 -5.65 -20.55 1.92
CA LYS A 105 -4.55 -20.97 1.04
C LYS A 105 -3.56 -19.81 0.82
N ASP A 106 -2.25 -20.09 0.89
CA ASP A 106 -1.21 -19.14 0.49
C ASP A 106 -1.25 -18.93 -1.03
N VAL A 107 -1.57 -17.72 -1.45
CA VAL A 107 -1.68 -17.31 -2.87
C VAL A 107 -0.58 -16.33 -3.28
N SER A 108 0.42 -16.09 -2.46
CA SER A 108 1.44 -15.05 -2.63
C SER A 108 2.18 -15.12 -3.97
N SER A 109 2.41 -16.32 -4.51
CA SER A 109 3.01 -16.52 -5.83
C SER A 109 1.98 -16.35 -6.96
N MET A 110 0.75 -16.81 -6.75
CA MET A 110 -0.30 -16.83 -7.78
C MET A 110 -0.79 -15.41 -8.13
N ILE A 111 -0.81 -14.50 -7.16
CA ILE A 111 -1.31 -13.13 -7.34
C ILE A 111 -0.35 -12.22 -8.12
N ARG A 112 0.79 -12.73 -8.61
CA ARG A 112 1.82 -11.93 -9.32
C ARG A 112 1.77 -12.07 -10.84
N SER A 113 0.79 -12.80 -11.40
CA SER A 113 0.62 -12.93 -12.85
C SER A 113 0.11 -11.63 -13.47
N PRO A 114 0.39 -11.37 -14.78
CA PRO A 114 -0.15 -10.24 -15.51
C PRO A 114 -1.68 -10.22 -15.52
N GLU A 115 -2.32 -11.36 -15.73
CA GLU A 115 -3.78 -11.52 -15.74
C GLU A 115 -4.41 -11.08 -14.41
N VAL A 116 -3.89 -11.58 -13.28
CA VAL A 116 -4.37 -11.21 -11.95
C VAL A 116 -4.13 -9.72 -11.67
N SER A 117 -3.01 -9.16 -12.16
CA SER A 117 -2.71 -7.74 -12.03
C SER A 117 -3.71 -6.86 -12.79
N MET A 118 -4.18 -7.30 -13.96
CA MET A 118 -5.23 -6.62 -14.72
C MET A 118 -6.59 -6.75 -14.03
N ALA A 119 -6.93 -7.94 -13.55
CA ALA A 119 -8.14 -8.15 -12.76
C ALA A 119 -8.18 -7.24 -11.52
N ALA A 120 -7.07 -7.12 -10.79
CA ALA A 120 -6.97 -6.22 -9.64
C ALA A 120 -7.23 -4.76 -10.02
N SER A 121 -6.67 -4.29 -11.15
CA SER A 121 -6.93 -2.93 -11.65
C SER A 121 -8.42 -2.72 -11.94
N THR A 122 -9.09 -3.73 -12.52
CA THR A 122 -10.53 -3.67 -12.80
C THR A 122 -11.36 -3.61 -11.52
N VAL A 123 -11.16 -4.54 -10.58
CA VAL A 123 -11.99 -4.64 -9.37
C VAL A 123 -11.72 -3.49 -8.39
N SER A 124 -10.54 -2.87 -8.44
CA SER A 124 -10.18 -1.73 -7.58
C SER A 124 -10.91 -0.43 -7.92
N ARG A 125 -11.68 -0.38 -9.00
CA ARG A 125 -12.49 0.80 -9.39
C ARG A 125 -13.81 0.89 -8.63
N TYR A 126 -14.26 -0.20 -8.01
CA TYR A 126 -15.56 -0.26 -7.35
C TYR A 126 -15.52 0.32 -5.94
N ALA A 127 -16.39 1.29 -5.68
CA ALA A 127 -16.40 2.05 -4.44
C ALA A 127 -16.58 1.16 -3.19
N ASP A 128 -17.51 0.22 -3.23
CA ASP A 128 -17.77 -0.69 -2.11
C ASP A 128 -16.59 -1.65 -1.85
N VAL A 129 -15.92 -2.13 -2.91
CA VAL A 129 -14.70 -2.93 -2.79
C VAL A 129 -13.60 -2.13 -2.10
N ARG A 130 -13.38 -0.89 -2.55
CA ARG A 130 -12.38 0.00 -1.95
C ARG A 130 -12.67 0.24 -0.48
N LYS A 131 -13.92 0.61 -0.14
CA LYS A 131 -14.33 0.84 1.25
C LYS A 131 -13.96 -0.34 2.16
N MET A 132 -14.25 -1.57 1.73
CA MET A 132 -13.91 -2.78 2.50
C MET A 132 -12.40 -3.01 2.63
N MET A 133 -11.64 -2.78 1.56
CA MET A 133 -10.19 -2.93 1.57
C MET A 133 -9.51 -1.87 2.43
N VAL A 134 -9.91 -0.60 2.28
CA VAL A 134 -9.40 0.53 3.09
C VAL A 134 -9.64 0.27 4.58
N GLN A 135 -10.84 -0.17 4.97
CA GLN A 135 -11.13 -0.50 6.37
C GLN A 135 -10.20 -1.59 6.94
N LYS A 136 -9.91 -2.63 6.14
CA LYS A 136 -8.97 -3.68 6.55
C LYS A 136 -7.54 -3.14 6.70
N GLN A 137 -7.09 -2.32 5.75
CA GLN A 137 -5.76 -1.70 5.77
C GLN A 137 -5.59 -0.75 6.96
N GLN A 138 -6.57 0.10 7.22
CA GLN A 138 -6.60 1.01 8.36
C GLN A 138 -6.54 0.24 9.69
N LYS A 139 -7.34 -0.83 9.82
CA LYS A 139 -7.31 -1.66 11.02
C LYS A 139 -5.91 -2.22 11.29
N MET A 140 -5.24 -2.76 10.26
CA MET A 140 -3.88 -3.30 10.40
C MET A 140 -2.88 -2.22 10.81
N ALA A 141 -2.96 -1.02 10.21
CA ALA A 141 -2.07 0.10 10.53
C ALA A 141 -2.29 0.69 11.93
N HIS A 142 -3.48 0.51 12.53
CA HIS A 142 -3.74 0.90 13.91
C HIS A 142 -3.17 -0.08 14.95
N GLU A 143 -2.92 -1.32 14.56
CA GLU A 143 -2.47 -2.35 15.49
C GLU A 143 -0.95 -2.31 15.72
N GLN A 144 -0.17 -1.81 14.77
CA GLN A 144 1.30 -1.83 14.82
C GLN A 144 1.94 -0.80 13.88
N ASP A 145 3.23 -0.54 14.10
CA ASP A 145 4.04 0.28 13.20
C ASP A 145 4.14 -0.39 11.84
N MET A 146 3.84 0.37 10.77
CA MET A 146 3.68 -0.23 9.46
C MET A 146 4.00 0.74 8.32
N LEU A 147 4.61 0.21 7.27
CA LEU A 147 4.74 0.86 6.00
C LEU A 147 3.71 0.27 5.03
N LEU A 148 2.90 1.10 4.39
CA LEU A 148 1.95 0.70 3.35
C LEU A 148 2.37 1.25 2.00
N ASP A 149 2.32 0.43 0.95
CA ASP A 149 2.48 0.93 -0.41
C ASP A 149 1.20 0.72 -1.25
N GLY A 150 0.91 1.70 -2.11
CA GLY A 150 -0.31 1.67 -2.92
C GLY A 150 -0.44 2.78 -3.95
N ARG A 151 -1.66 3.36 -4.04
CA ARG A 151 -2.03 4.44 -4.96
C ARG A 151 -2.71 5.62 -4.27
N ASP A 152 -3.25 5.39 -3.09
CA ASP A 152 -4.07 6.31 -2.32
C ASP A 152 -3.86 6.13 -0.81
N ILE A 153 -2.68 5.63 -0.45
CA ILE A 153 -2.33 5.42 0.96
C ILE A 153 -2.30 6.76 1.68
N CYS A 154 -1.58 7.73 1.12
CA CYS A 154 -1.37 9.03 1.72
C CYS A 154 -2.59 9.96 1.64
N THR A 155 -3.55 9.65 0.76
CA THR A 155 -4.74 10.50 0.55
C THR A 155 -6.01 9.94 1.18
N THR A 156 -6.11 8.61 1.32
CA THR A 156 -7.36 7.92 1.73
C THR A 156 -7.14 6.93 2.86
N VAL A 157 -6.17 6.04 2.74
CA VAL A 157 -5.97 4.97 3.74
C VAL A 157 -5.41 5.55 5.03
N LEU A 158 -4.31 6.29 4.93
CA LEU A 158 -3.59 6.89 6.06
C LEU A 158 -3.35 8.39 5.81
N PRO A 159 -4.41 9.21 5.75
CA PRO A 159 -4.26 10.65 5.52
C PRO A 159 -3.53 11.37 6.64
N GLN A 160 -3.32 10.72 7.78
CA GLN A 160 -2.56 11.21 8.93
C GLN A 160 -1.28 10.38 9.16
N ALA A 161 -0.74 9.70 8.12
CA ALA A 161 0.52 8.98 8.24
C ALA A 161 1.65 9.91 8.70
N THR A 162 2.51 9.39 9.58
CA THR A 162 3.70 10.13 10.08
C THR A 162 4.61 10.57 8.94
N VAL A 163 4.75 9.70 7.92
CA VAL A 163 5.56 9.96 6.73
C VAL A 163 4.76 9.62 5.48
N LYS A 164 4.72 10.55 4.53
CA LYS A 164 4.06 10.37 3.24
C LYS A 164 5.05 10.59 2.10
N ILE A 165 5.15 9.58 1.24
CA ILE A 165 6.07 9.57 0.10
C ILE A 165 5.24 9.40 -1.18
N TYR A 166 5.56 10.18 -2.20
CA TYR A 166 5.14 9.92 -3.57
C TYR A 166 6.37 9.50 -4.38
N LEU A 167 6.50 8.19 -4.61
CA LEU A 167 7.64 7.60 -5.35
C LEU A 167 7.28 7.49 -6.82
N THR A 168 8.08 8.15 -7.67
CA THR A 168 7.89 8.15 -9.12
C THR A 168 9.20 7.90 -9.87
N ALA A 169 9.07 7.72 -11.18
CA ALA A 169 10.13 7.80 -12.19
C ALA A 169 9.46 8.07 -13.54
N SER A 170 10.24 8.46 -14.56
CA SER A 170 9.70 8.61 -15.91
C SER A 170 9.02 7.33 -16.41
N ALA A 171 8.03 7.45 -17.30
CA ALA A 171 7.32 6.29 -17.82
C ALA A 171 8.28 5.32 -18.55
N GLU A 172 9.26 5.87 -19.25
CA GLU A 172 10.30 5.14 -19.97
C GLU A 172 11.16 4.30 -19.01
N GLU A 173 11.62 4.92 -17.91
CA GLU A 173 12.44 4.21 -16.91
C GLU A 173 11.63 3.11 -16.20
N ARG A 174 10.36 3.37 -15.87
CA ARG A 174 9.47 2.36 -15.26
C ARG A 174 9.18 1.21 -16.23
N ALA A 175 8.97 1.52 -17.50
CA ALA A 175 8.81 0.51 -18.54
C ALA A 175 10.10 -0.30 -18.74
N ARG A 176 11.27 0.34 -18.73
CA ARG A 176 12.58 -0.33 -18.83
C ARG A 176 12.78 -1.32 -17.67
N ARG A 177 12.55 -0.88 -16.44
CA ARG A 177 12.62 -1.77 -15.24
C ARG A 177 11.69 -2.97 -15.39
N ARG A 178 10.44 -2.71 -15.77
CA ARG A 178 9.44 -3.77 -15.97
C ARG A 178 9.79 -4.72 -17.09
N PHE A 179 10.28 -4.22 -18.21
CA PHE A 179 10.71 -5.01 -19.36
C PHE A 179 11.85 -5.97 -18.97
N LEU A 180 12.86 -5.50 -18.23
CA LEU A 180 13.94 -6.36 -17.74
C LEU A 180 13.46 -7.46 -16.80
N GLU A 181 12.50 -7.16 -15.91
CA GLU A 181 11.88 -8.16 -15.04
C GLU A 181 11.13 -9.23 -15.85
N LEU A 182 10.41 -8.84 -16.90
CA LEU A 182 9.66 -9.74 -17.77
C LEU A 182 10.60 -10.60 -18.61
N GLN A 183 11.64 -10.03 -19.19
CA GLN A 183 12.68 -10.78 -19.89
C GLN A 183 13.33 -11.84 -19.01
N ALA A 184 13.67 -11.49 -17.76
CA ALA A 184 14.24 -12.44 -16.80
C ALA A 184 13.31 -13.62 -16.49
N LYS A 185 11.99 -13.45 -16.69
CA LYS A 185 10.95 -14.49 -16.54
C LYS A 185 10.66 -15.24 -17.85
N GLY A 186 11.35 -14.88 -18.96
CA GLY A 186 11.20 -15.56 -20.25
C GLY A 186 9.94 -15.14 -21.02
N THR A 187 9.38 -13.95 -20.77
CA THR A 187 8.25 -13.41 -21.57
C THR A 187 8.76 -12.82 -22.87
N GLU A 188 7.93 -12.90 -23.95
CA GLU A 188 8.25 -12.40 -25.28
C GLU A 188 7.77 -10.97 -25.54
N GLU A 189 7.27 -10.26 -24.53
CA GLU A 189 6.79 -8.88 -24.65
C GLU A 189 7.92 -7.94 -25.08
N THR A 190 7.61 -7.03 -26.01
CA THR A 190 8.54 -5.97 -26.43
C THR A 190 8.54 -4.80 -25.45
N TYR A 191 9.60 -3.97 -25.51
CA TYR A 191 9.65 -2.76 -24.68
C TYR A 191 8.49 -1.80 -24.98
N GLU A 192 8.12 -1.64 -26.23
CA GLU A 192 7.03 -0.78 -26.69
C GLU A 192 5.68 -1.23 -26.13
N GLU A 193 5.44 -2.53 -26.09
CA GLU A 193 4.22 -3.11 -25.48
C GLU A 193 4.18 -2.85 -23.97
N VAL A 194 5.31 -3.04 -23.28
CA VAL A 194 5.41 -2.77 -21.86
C VAL A 194 5.23 -1.28 -21.55
N LEU A 195 5.82 -0.38 -22.35
CA LEU A 195 5.65 1.08 -22.20
C LEU A 195 4.18 1.48 -22.41
N LYS A 196 3.53 0.91 -23.40
CA LYS A 196 2.10 1.14 -23.64
C LYS A 196 1.26 0.69 -22.44
N GLN A 197 1.52 -0.50 -21.90
CA GLN A 197 0.82 -1.02 -20.71
C GLN A 197 1.04 -0.14 -19.47
N VAL A 198 2.26 0.37 -19.27
CA VAL A 198 2.58 1.30 -18.18
C VAL A 198 1.76 2.57 -18.30
N ASN A 199 1.73 3.19 -19.49
CA ASN A 199 0.98 4.42 -19.72
C ASN A 199 -0.54 4.23 -19.58
N GLU A 200 -1.08 3.14 -20.11
CA GLU A 200 -2.51 2.82 -19.99
C GLU A 200 -2.92 2.62 -18.53
N ARG A 201 -2.08 1.96 -17.75
CA ARG A 201 -2.35 1.72 -16.34
C ARG A 201 -2.25 2.98 -15.51
N ASP A 202 -1.26 3.82 -15.76
CA ASP A 202 -1.14 5.11 -15.10
C ASP A 202 -2.35 6.00 -15.40
N PHE A 203 -2.80 6.02 -16.66
CA PHE A 203 -4.01 6.72 -17.03
C PHE A 203 -5.23 6.20 -16.26
N GLN A 204 -5.40 4.89 -16.16
CA GLN A 204 -6.49 4.28 -15.39
C GLN A 204 -6.41 4.63 -13.90
N ASP A 205 -5.22 4.52 -13.29
CA ASP A 205 -5.03 4.81 -11.86
C ASP A 205 -5.28 6.29 -11.54
N MET A 206 -4.89 7.22 -12.43
CA MET A 206 -5.06 8.67 -12.25
C MET A 206 -6.47 9.17 -12.57
N HIS A 207 -7.24 8.46 -13.44
CA HIS A 207 -8.56 8.90 -13.89
C HIS A 207 -9.71 8.02 -13.39
N ARG A 208 -9.43 7.07 -12.48
CA ARG A 208 -10.52 6.29 -11.88
C ARG A 208 -11.45 7.20 -11.08
N PRO A 209 -12.79 6.91 -11.06
CA PRO A 209 -13.78 7.80 -10.47
C PRO A 209 -13.70 7.90 -8.95
N VAL A 210 -13.11 6.88 -8.30
CA VAL A 210 -13.01 6.81 -6.83
C VAL A 210 -11.54 6.77 -6.44
N GLU A 211 -11.13 7.73 -5.61
CA GLU A 211 -9.79 7.82 -5.01
C GLU A 211 -8.65 7.64 -6.03
N PRO A 212 -8.56 8.53 -7.04
CA PRO A 212 -7.53 8.44 -8.07
C PRO A 212 -6.13 8.58 -7.48
N LEU A 213 -5.15 7.99 -8.15
CA LEU A 213 -3.74 8.20 -7.83
C LEU A 213 -3.40 9.69 -7.97
N ARG A 214 -2.99 10.29 -6.88
CA ARG A 214 -2.49 11.67 -6.81
C ARG A 214 -1.48 11.81 -5.68
N GLN A 215 -0.56 12.73 -5.81
CA GLN A 215 0.32 13.09 -4.71
C GLN A 215 -0.48 13.81 -3.63
N ALA A 216 -0.35 13.40 -2.37
CA ALA A 216 -0.88 14.15 -1.24
C ALA A 216 -0.08 15.46 -1.08
N GLU A 217 -0.73 16.53 -0.63
CA GLU A 217 -0.12 17.87 -0.54
C GLU A 217 1.13 17.91 0.36
N ASP A 218 1.13 17.11 1.40
CA ASP A 218 2.22 16.98 2.38
C ASP A 218 3.15 15.79 2.11
N ALA A 219 2.98 15.09 0.99
CA ALA A 219 3.86 13.99 0.60
C ALA A 219 5.15 14.49 -0.03
N VAL A 220 6.27 13.93 0.42
CA VAL A 220 7.58 14.18 -0.17
C VAL A 220 7.68 13.46 -1.51
N LEU A 221 7.92 14.22 -2.58
CA LEU A 221 8.20 13.64 -3.90
C LEU A 221 9.61 13.04 -3.93
N VAL A 222 9.68 11.77 -4.34
CA VAL A 222 10.94 11.07 -4.64
C VAL A 222 10.90 10.63 -6.10
N ASP A 223 11.61 11.35 -6.95
CA ASP A 223 11.81 10.95 -8.35
C ASP A 223 13.04 10.06 -8.45
N SER A 224 12.83 8.79 -8.79
CA SER A 224 13.86 7.76 -8.87
C SER A 224 14.38 7.51 -10.28
N THR A 225 14.10 8.41 -11.24
CA THR A 225 14.49 8.24 -12.66
C THR A 225 15.98 7.96 -12.80
N GLU A 226 16.81 8.78 -12.12
CA GLU A 226 18.27 8.70 -12.19
C GLU A 226 18.91 8.07 -10.93
N MET A 227 18.08 7.47 -10.04
CA MET A 227 18.56 6.93 -8.78
C MET A 227 18.72 5.41 -8.84
N SER A 228 19.79 4.91 -8.21
CA SER A 228 19.90 3.48 -7.92
C SER A 228 18.88 3.06 -6.83
N PHE A 229 18.62 1.77 -6.73
CA PHE A 229 17.74 1.22 -5.69
C PHE A 229 18.17 1.67 -4.28
N ASP A 230 19.47 1.55 -3.96
CA ASP A 230 19.99 1.91 -2.65
C ASP A 230 19.87 3.42 -2.37
N GLN A 231 20.08 4.27 -3.39
CA GLN A 231 19.87 5.71 -3.24
C GLN A 231 18.41 6.06 -2.93
N VAL A 232 17.45 5.37 -3.53
CA VAL A 232 16.02 5.57 -3.22
C VAL A 232 15.72 5.16 -1.79
N VAL A 233 16.22 4.00 -1.34
CA VAL A 233 16.04 3.52 0.04
C VAL A 233 16.62 4.51 1.04
N GLU A 234 17.88 4.95 0.85
CA GLU A 234 18.55 5.91 1.73
C GLU A 234 17.80 7.26 1.76
N ARG A 235 17.30 7.74 0.60
CA ARG A 235 16.52 8.98 0.54
C ARG A 235 15.22 8.88 1.36
N ILE A 236 14.52 7.75 1.28
CA ILE A 236 13.29 7.56 2.06
C ILE A 236 13.59 7.44 3.55
N LEU A 237 14.65 6.71 3.93
CA LEU A 237 15.09 6.64 5.33
C LEU A 237 15.44 8.02 5.90
N ALA A 238 16.14 8.86 5.13
CA ALA A 238 16.44 10.23 5.52
C ALA A 238 15.14 11.05 5.75
N VAL A 239 14.13 10.91 4.87
CA VAL A 239 12.83 11.57 5.07
C VAL A 239 12.13 11.07 6.33
N VAL A 240 12.22 9.77 6.63
CA VAL A 240 11.64 9.22 7.88
C VAL A 240 12.31 9.84 9.10
N GLU A 241 13.64 9.94 9.13
CA GLU A 241 14.39 10.56 10.21
C GLU A 241 14.04 12.06 10.37
N GLU A 242 14.01 12.80 9.25
CA GLU A 242 13.62 14.22 9.24
C GLU A 242 12.22 14.43 9.87
N LYS A 243 11.26 13.56 9.54
CA LYS A 243 9.88 13.68 10.04
C LYS A 243 9.71 13.20 11.48
N ARG A 244 10.54 12.27 11.95
CA ARG A 244 10.52 11.80 13.34
C ARG A 244 11.18 12.76 14.32
N HIS A 245 12.19 13.49 13.88
CA HIS A 245 12.98 14.40 14.72
C HIS A 245 12.73 15.89 14.44
N GLY A 246 11.92 16.22 13.46
CA GLY A 246 11.63 17.59 12.98
C GLY A 246 10.36 18.21 13.56
N CYS A 247 9.87 17.71 14.71
CA CYS A 247 8.80 18.34 15.47
C CYS A 247 9.36 19.10 16.65
#